data_3e2b0541d73cca4faea63ad98c4c0e93
#
_entry.id   3e2b0541d73cca4faea63ad98c4c0e93
#
_cell.length_a   1.000
_cell.length_b   1.000
_cell.length_c   1.000
_cell.angle_alpha   90.00
_cell.angle_beta   90.00
_cell.angle_gamma   90.00
#
_symmetry.space_group_name_H-M   'P 1'
#
loop_
_entity.id
_entity.type
_entity.pdbx_description
1 polymer ?
#
loop_
_entity_poly.entity_id
_entity_poly.type
_entity_poly.pdbx_seq_one_letter_code
_entity_poly.pdbx_strand_id
1 'polypeptide(L)'
;MSKKISLIGAGQIGGTLAHLIALKGLADVVLFDVAAGLAKGKALDIAQSSPVNGFNVNLSGTDNYNDTKNSDVIIITFESLISS
;
A
#
# COMPACT_ATOMS: atom_id res chain seq x y z
N MET A 1 19.40 -2.71 -3.04
CA MET A 1 18.21 -2.58 -3.87
C MET A 1 16.97 -2.80 -3.05
N SER A 2 15.98 -1.96 -3.28
CA SER A 2 14.73 -2.07 -2.55
C SER A 2 13.86 -3.16 -3.14
N LYS A 3 13.21 -3.91 -2.27
CA LYS A 3 12.14 -4.82 -2.70
C LYS A 3 10.86 -4.03 -2.90
N LYS A 4 9.96 -4.58 -3.70
CA LYS A 4 8.69 -3.94 -3.99
C LYS A 4 7.56 -4.90 -3.68
N ILE A 5 6.60 -4.44 -2.89
CA ILE A 5 5.41 -5.20 -2.54
C ILE A 5 4.19 -4.43 -3.04
N SER A 6 3.34 -5.11 -3.80
CA SER A 6 2.08 -4.55 -4.22
C SER A 6 0.95 -5.15 -3.41
N LEU A 7 0.10 -4.29 -2.87
CA LEU A 7 -1.09 -4.69 -2.11
C LEU A 7 -2.31 -4.37 -2.96
N ILE A 8 -3.06 -5.41 -3.28
CA ILE A 8 -4.27 -5.27 -4.09
C ILE A 8 -5.45 -5.19 -3.15
N GLY A 9 -6.08 -4.03 -3.11
CA GLY A 9 -7.16 -3.74 -2.18
C GLY A 9 -6.72 -2.75 -1.13
N ALA A 10 -7.25 -1.53 -1.20
CA ALA A 10 -6.82 -0.43 -0.34
C ALA A 10 -7.78 -0.17 0.82
N GLY A 11 -8.53 -1.20 1.21
CA GLY A 11 -9.41 -1.09 2.36
C GLY A 11 -8.60 -1.09 3.65
N GLN A 12 -9.29 -1.40 4.74
CA GLN A 12 -8.67 -1.31 6.06
C GLN A 12 -7.49 -2.29 6.21
N ILE A 13 -7.66 -3.51 5.74
CA ILE A 13 -6.59 -4.52 5.85
C ILE A 13 -5.39 -4.12 4.99
N GLY A 14 -5.65 -3.72 3.74
CA GLY A 14 -4.57 -3.29 2.85
C GLY A 14 -3.83 -2.09 3.39
N GLY A 15 -4.55 -1.11 3.93
CA GLY A 15 -3.94 0.06 4.53
C GLY A 15 -3.09 -0.29 5.74
N THR A 16 -3.58 -1.19 6.59
CA THR A 16 -2.84 -1.62 7.77
C THR A 16 -1.53 -2.32 7.38
N LEU A 17 -1.60 -3.21 6.40
CA LEU A 17 -0.40 -3.90 5.93
C LEU A 17 0.60 -2.93 5.32
N ALA A 18 0.12 -1.99 4.51
CA ALA A 18 0.99 -0.99 3.91
C ALA A 18 1.72 -0.19 4.97
N HIS A 19 0.99 0.22 6.01
CA HIS A 19 1.57 0.98 7.10
C HIS A 19 2.66 0.17 7.81
N LEU A 20 2.38 -1.08 8.13
CA LEU A 20 3.35 -1.93 8.82
C LEU A 20 4.61 -2.15 7.98
N ILE A 21 4.44 -2.41 6.69
CA ILE A 21 5.58 -2.64 5.82
C ILE A 21 6.44 -1.38 5.71
N ALA A 22 5.80 -0.24 5.53
CA ALA A 22 6.51 1.03 5.43
C ALA A 22 7.19 1.40 6.73
N LEU A 23 6.51 1.20 7.86
CA LEU A 23 7.04 1.54 9.16
C LEU A 23 8.29 0.72 9.49
N LYS A 24 8.29 -0.55 9.10
CA LYS A 24 9.45 -1.42 9.32
C LYS A 24 10.53 -1.28 8.26
N GLY A 25 10.26 -0.49 7.21
CA GLY A 25 11.24 -0.30 6.15
C GLY A 25 11.55 -1.55 5.36
N LEU A 26 10.60 -2.46 5.24
CA LEU A 26 10.84 -3.76 4.61
C LEU A 26 10.93 -3.68 3.10
N ALA A 27 10.14 -2.81 2.48
CA ALA A 27 10.04 -2.74 1.02
C ALA A 27 9.30 -1.48 0.60
N ASP A 28 9.47 -1.10 -0.66
CA ASP A 28 8.61 -0.10 -1.27
C ASP A 28 7.22 -0.70 -1.45
N VAL A 29 6.18 0.09 -1.23
CA VAL A 29 4.81 -0.38 -1.25
C VAL A 29 4.01 0.35 -2.33
N VAL A 30 3.31 -0.42 -3.16
CA VAL A 30 2.30 0.10 -4.07
C VAL A 30 0.95 -0.41 -3.60
N LEU A 31 0.08 0.50 -3.25
CA LEU A 31 -1.26 0.19 -2.80
C LEU A 31 -2.22 0.40 -3.96
N PHE A 32 -2.82 -0.68 -4.45
CA PHE A 32 -3.69 -0.64 -5.61
C PHE A 32 -5.15 -0.82 -5.21
N ASP A 33 -6.03 -0.04 -5.82
CA ASP A 33 -7.46 -0.27 -5.76
C ASP A 33 -8.10 0.26 -7.02
N VAL A 34 -9.18 -0.38 -7.46
CA VAL A 34 -9.92 0.09 -8.62
C VAL A 34 -10.54 1.46 -8.36
N ALA A 35 -10.77 1.79 -7.11
CA ALA A 35 -11.17 3.14 -6.71
C ALA A 35 -9.92 3.96 -6.46
N ALA A 36 -9.49 4.72 -7.46
CA ALA A 36 -8.24 5.45 -7.41
C ALA A 36 -8.13 6.35 -6.18
N GLY A 37 -9.20 7.05 -5.86
CA GLY A 37 -9.17 7.96 -4.72
C GLY A 37 -8.92 7.24 -3.41
N LEU A 38 -9.41 6.01 -3.27
CA LEU A 38 -9.23 5.24 -2.04
C LEU A 38 -7.75 4.89 -1.85
N ALA A 39 -7.11 4.36 -2.87
CA ALA A 39 -5.71 3.96 -2.77
C ALA A 39 -4.80 5.17 -2.51
N LYS A 40 -5.03 6.24 -3.25
CA LYS A 40 -4.23 7.45 -3.09
C LYS A 40 -4.46 8.10 -1.74
N GLY A 41 -5.71 8.14 -1.29
CA GLY A 41 -6.02 8.70 0.03
C GLY A 41 -5.40 7.90 1.15
N LYS A 42 -5.45 6.57 1.06
CA LYS A 42 -4.82 5.72 2.08
C LYS A 42 -3.31 5.92 2.12
N ALA A 43 -2.68 5.98 0.94
CA ALA A 43 -1.23 6.18 0.89
C ALA A 43 -0.85 7.53 1.51
N LEU A 44 -1.63 8.56 1.23
CA LEU A 44 -1.39 9.87 1.80
C LEU A 44 -1.58 9.88 3.31
N ASP A 45 -2.65 9.24 3.80
CA ASP A 45 -2.90 9.14 5.23
C ASP A 45 -1.74 8.47 5.96
N ILE A 46 -1.23 7.38 5.38
CA ILE A 46 -0.12 6.66 5.98
C ILE A 46 1.14 7.53 5.98
N ALA A 47 1.39 8.21 4.89
CA ALA A 47 2.56 9.08 4.80
C ALA A 47 2.51 10.21 5.83
N GLN A 48 1.31 10.75 6.08
CA GLN A 48 1.14 11.82 7.07
C GLN A 48 1.31 11.31 8.50
N SER A 49 1.12 10.02 8.74
CA SER A 49 1.30 9.44 10.07
C SER A 49 2.72 8.93 10.28
N SER A 50 3.63 9.18 9.34
CA SER A 50 4.99 8.70 9.43
C SER A 50 5.71 9.30 10.63
N PRO A 51 6.75 8.60 11.15
CA PRO A 51 7.55 9.16 12.23
C PRO A 51 8.32 10.41 11.77
N VAL A 52 8.90 11.10 12.72
CA VAL A 52 9.56 12.39 12.48
C VAL A 52 10.54 12.32 11.30
N ASN A 53 11.24 11.22 11.18
CA ASN A 53 12.23 11.06 10.11
C ASN A 53 11.64 10.51 8.81
N GLY A 54 10.32 10.28 8.77
CA GLY A 54 9.67 9.70 7.62
C GLY A 54 9.95 8.22 7.46
N PHE A 55 9.42 7.66 6.38
CA PHE A 55 9.70 6.28 6.03
C PHE A 55 10.95 6.20 5.14
N ASN A 56 11.68 5.11 5.26
CA ASN A 56 12.85 4.85 4.42
C ASN A 56 12.49 4.19 3.09
N VAL A 57 11.23 3.98 2.85
CA VAL A 57 10.74 3.33 1.64
C VAL A 57 9.71 4.21 0.96
N ASN A 58 9.46 3.94 -0.32
CA ASN A 58 8.43 4.65 -1.07
C ASN A 58 7.08 4.01 -0.84
N LEU A 59 6.06 4.83 -0.69
CA LEU A 59 4.69 4.38 -0.53
C LEU A 59 3.81 5.17 -1.51
N SER A 60 3.11 4.47 -2.37
CA SER A 60 2.25 5.11 -3.37
C SER A 60 0.92 4.40 -3.50
N GLY A 61 -0.10 5.13 -3.90
CA GLY A 61 -1.42 4.58 -4.21
C GLY A 61 -1.73 4.74 -5.69
N THR A 62 -2.38 3.76 -6.28
CA THR A 62 -2.66 3.77 -7.71
C THR A 62 -3.94 2.98 -8.03
N ASP A 63 -4.53 3.28 -9.18
CA ASP A 63 -5.59 2.47 -9.78
C ASP A 63 -5.13 1.80 -11.07
N ASN A 64 -3.84 1.87 -11.37
CA ASN A 64 -3.28 1.34 -12.61
C ASN A 64 -2.47 0.09 -12.31
N TYR A 65 -2.88 -1.04 -12.88
CA TYR A 65 -2.17 -2.31 -12.70
C TYR A 65 -0.72 -2.24 -13.17
N ASN A 66 -0.41 -1.38 -14.12
CA ASN A 66 0.96 -1.26 -14.59
C ASN A 66 1.92 -0.86 -13.46
N ASP A 67 1.42 -0.16 -12.47
CA ASP A 67 2.25 0.26 -11.35
C ASP A 67 2.64 -0.89 -10.43
N THR A 68 1.98 -2.05 -10.58
CA THR A 68 2.30 -3.23 -9.79
C THR A 68 3.30 -4.14 -10.48
N LYS A 69 3.76 -3.79 -11.68
CA LYS A 69 4.74 -4.61 -12.41
C LYS A 69 6.05 -4.69 -11.66
N ASN A 70 6.71 -5.81 -11.82
CA ASN A 70 8.02 -6.05 -11.24
C ASN A 70 8.00 -6.06 -9.71
N SER A 71 6.84 -6.33 -9.13
CA SER A 71 6.75 -6.51 -7.69
C SER A 71 7.37 -7.83 -7.28
N ASP A 72 8.13 -7.81 -6.19
CA ASP A 72 8.68 -9.04 -5.64
C ASP A 72 7.61 -9.89 -4.98
N VAL A 73 6.61 -9.23 -4.41
CA VAL A 73 5.48 -9.90 -3.76
C VAL A 73 4.20 -9.13 -4.09
N ILE A 74 3.13 -9.87 -4.35
CA ILE A 74 1.80 -9.30 -4.54
C ILE A 74 0.88 -9.92 -3.51
N ILE A 75 0.24 -9.10 -2.70
CA ILE A 75 -0.68 -9.54 -1.67
C ILE A 75 -2.07 -9.04 -2.02
N ILE A 76 -3.03 -9.95 -2.05
CA ILE A 76 -4.42 -9.60 -2.37
C ILE A 76 -5.22 -9.63 -1.08
N THR A 77 -5.94 -8.56 -0.81
CA THR A 77 -6.77 -8.46 0.39
C THR A 77 -8.24 -8.47 0.00
N PHE A 78 -9.04 -9.16 0.80
CA PHE A 78 -10.48 -9.29 0.57
C PHE A 78 -11.22 -8.85 1.81
N GLU A 79 -11.54 -7.61 1.86
CA GLU A 79 -12.16 -7.06 3.03
C GLU A 79 -13.68 -7.01 2.91
N SER A 80 -14.14 -6.72 1.71
CA SER A 80 -15.57 -6.47 1.48
C SER A 80 -16.43 -7.70 1.66
N LEU A 81 -15.87 -8.89 1.55
CA LEU A 81 -16.65 -10.12 1.67
C LEU A 81 -17.16 -10.37 3.08
N ILE A 82 -16.58 -9.71 4.04
CA ILE A 82 -16.87 -9.94 5.45
C ILE A 82 -17.90 -8.95 5.98
N SER A 83 -18.11 -7.89 5.28
CA SER A 83 -18.90 -6.77 5.76
C SER A 83 -20.41 -6.97 5.65
N SER A 84 -20.84 -8.01 5.02
CA SER A 84 -22.29 -8.22 4.81
C SER A 84 -23.01 -8.55 6.09
#